data_b39657f0a55180d962c74ed10210f158
#
_entry.id   b39657f0a55180d962c74ed10210f158
#
_cell.length_a   1.000
_cell.length_b   1.000
_cell.length_c   1.000
_cell.angle_alpha   90.00
_cell.angle_beta   90.00
_cell.angle_gamma   90.00
#
_symmetry.space_group_name_H-M   'P 1'
#
loop_
_entity.id
_entity.type
_entity.pdbx_description
1 polymer ?
#
loop_
_entity_poly.entity_id
_entity_poly.type
_entity_poly.pdbx_seq_one_letter_code
_entity_poly.pdbx_strand_id
1 'polypeptide(L)'
;MSERRNAWPPLVYEDLAPLVGYVNRLVQVAGKYTLDEPFEVGWGNVVLDVTPRGLKTPTLRQRGVTFSVHYRLLDGDVVIEADVGSRTVPLSKGSVATFYAAFCDAAAELGIHRPRTLLICEIPDCAPTFEDDHVERSWDPGAALLMWEALNLAADGLETWQAPFLGHRPRVGVMWGGFDLSATRHRVQPTEPPPARPTFMQNAQLEAYVAVGFSFGDATAPSIGMYAYIWPQPDGLEGRYWGVDGAVWNADAGLVLLPWDKLRKATDPHQAIVAFGDAVYDAAVELAGWPSDLIGPRVNGWYMSRTPPEAVRAQHH
;
A
#
# COMPACT_ATOMS: atom_id res chain seq x y z
N MET A 1 -7.17 -27.62 -6.81
CA MET A 1 -6.44 -26.32 -6.79
C MET A 1 -7.35 -25.10 -6.63
N SER A 2 -8.68 -25.18 -6.75
CA SER A 2 -9.58 -24.01 -6.67
C SER A 2 -10.00 -23.60 -5.24
N GLU A 3 -10.02 -24.50 -4.28
CA GLU A 3 -10.47 -24.21 -2.90
C GLU A 3 -9.47 -23.40 -2.05
N ARG A 4 -8.17 -23.40 -2.38
CA ARG A 4 -7.16 -22.64 -1.63
C ARG A 4 -7.14 -21.14 -1.96
N ARG A 5 -7.74 -20.69 -3.05
CA ARG A 5 -7.70 -19.28 -3.49
C ARG A 5 -8.68 -18.34 -2.75
N ASN A 6 -9.62 -18.88 -1.98
CA ASN A 6 -10.62 -18.08 -1.25
C ASN A 6 -10.42 -18.06 0.26
N ALA A 7 -9.42 -18.75 0.79
CA ALA A 7 -9.16 -18.76 2.23
C ALA A 7 -8.18 -17.68 2.61
N TRP A 8 -8.58 -16.77 3.48
CA TRP A 8 -7.72 -15.76 4.08
C TRP A 8 -6.72 -16.45 5.02
N PRO A 9 -5.41 -16.41 4.74
CA PRO A 9 -4.43 -17.19 5.50
C PRO A 9 -4.29 -16.66 6.93
N PRO A 10 -3.97 -17.52 7.91
CA PRO A 10 -3.48 -17.05 9.19
C PRO A 10 -2.12 -16.38 9.00
N LEU A 11 -1.93 -15.22 9.60
CA LEU A 11 -0.67 -14.49 9.59
C LEU A 11 -0.17 -14.38 11.03
N VAL A 12 1.07 -14.79 11.25
CA VAL A 12 1.77 -14.69 12.53
C VAL A 12 2.90 -13.67 12.36
N TYR A 13 2.91 -12.64 13.20
CA TYR A 13 3.87 -11.55 13.08
C TYR A 13 5.32 -12.05 13.15
N GLU A 14 5.62 -12.88 14.13
CA GLU A 14 6.96 -13.40 14.38
C GLU A 14 7.53 -14.20 13.19
N ASP A 15 6.65 -14.89 12.47
CA ASP A 15 7.03 -15.70 11.31
C ASP A 15 7.28 -14.83 10.06
N LEU A 16 6.56 -13.72 9.92
CA LEU A 16 6.62 -12.85 8.74
C LEU A 16 7.58 -11.67 8.90
N ALA A 17 7.74 -11.12 10.11
CA ALA A 17 8.49 -9.90 10.37
C ALA A 17 9.94 -9.93 9.83
N PRO A 18 10.70 -11.05 9.90
CA PRO A 18 12.05 -11.09 9.34
C PRO A 18 12.08 -10.84 7.83
N LEU A 19 11.17 -11.47 7.08
CA LEU A 19 11.09 -11.28 5.63
C LEU A 19 10.49 -9.93 5.26
N VAL A 20 9.40 -9.52 5.92
CA VAL A 20 8.77 -8.21 5.71
C VAL A 20 9.77 -7.08 5.92
N GLY A 21 10.54 -7.13 7.02
CA GLY A 21 11.59 -6.16 7.29
C GLY A 21 12.73 -6.17 6.28
N TYR A 22 13.04 -7.32 5.68
CA TYR A 22 14.02 -7.41 4.59
C TYR A 22 13.43 -6.81 3.30
N VAL A 23 12.26 -7.26 2.88
CA VAL A 23 11.60 -6.79 1.65
C VAL A 23 11.34 -5.27 1.71
N ASN A 24 10.91 -4.74 2.86
CA ASN A 24 10.74 -3.29 3.03
C ASN A 24 12.02 -2.52 2.66
N ARG A 25 13.18 -2.97 3.11
CA ARG A 25 14.47 -2.33 2.76
C ARG A 25 14.80 -2.46 1.27
N LEU A 26 14.53 -3.62 0.69
CA LEU A 26 14.82 -3.88 -0.72
C LEU A 26 13.94 -3.02 -1.65
N VAL A 27 12.63 -2.90 -1.36
CA VAL A 27 11.73 -2.10 -2.21
C VAL A 27 12.05 -0.61 -2.16
N GLN A 28 12.63 -0.12 -1.05
CA GLN A 28 13.09 1.26 -0.97
C GLN A 28 14.14 1.59 -2.03
N VAL A 29 14.97 0.63 -2.46
CA VAL A 29 16.00 0.87 -3.49
C VAL A 29 15.37 1.41 -4.77
N ALA A 30 14.38 0.71 -5.32
CA ALA A 30 13.66 1.21 -6.50
C ALA A 30 12.68 2.35 -6.15
N GLY A 31 12.14 2.33 -4.94
CA GLY A 31 11.26 3.40 -4.43
C GLY A 31 11.92 4.78 -4.48
N LYS A 32 13.23 4.89 -4.28
CA LYS A 32 13.93 6.19 -4.32
C LYS A 32 13.84 6.88 -5.68
N TYR A 33 13.71 6.15 -6.78
CA TYR A 33 13.53 6.77 -8.11
C TYR A 33 12.16 7.45 -8.24
N THR A 34 11.14 7.00 -7.53
CA THR A 34 9.80 7.62 -7.58
C THR A 34 9.78 9.03 -7.01
N LEU A 35 10.78 9.41 -6.20
CA LEU A 35 10.93 10.76 -5.67
C LEU A 35 11.33 11.79 -6.75
N ASP A 36 11.79 11.34 -7.91
CA ASP A 36 12.10 12.20 -9.06
C ASP A 36 10.89 12.41 -9.97
N GLU A 37 9.82 11.63 -9.80
CA GLU A 37 8.56 11.80 -10.54
C GLU A 37 7.75 12.99 -9.98
N PRO A 38 6.89 13.61 -10.80
CA PRO A 38 6.03 14.70 -10.34
C PRO A 38 5.23 14.32 -9.10
N PHE A 39 5.28 15.19 -8.09
CA PHE A 39 4.57 14.97 -6.84
C PHE A 39 3.05 14.94 -7.05
N GLU A 40 2.41 13.91 -6.53
CA GLU A 40 0.96 13.77 -6.43
C GLU A 40 0.55 13.86 -4.96
N VAL A 41 -0.46 14.68 -4.65
CA VAL A 41 -0.98 14.85 -3.29
C VAL A 41 -1.38 13.48 -2.72
N GLY A 42 -1.05 13.25 -1.45
CA GLY A 42 -1.20 11.93 -0.83
C GLY A 42 -0.12 10.93 -1.23
N TRP A 43 1.00 11.41 -1.80
CA TRP A 43 2.14 10.57 -2.22
C TRP A 43 1.77 9.51 -3.29
N GLY A 44 0.79 9.81 -4.15
CA GLY A 44 0.38 8.89 -5.21
C GLY A 44 1.50 8.51 -6.19
N ASN A 45 2.52 9.39 -6.34
CA ASN A 45 3.69 9.14 -7.18
C ASN A 45 4.65 8.07 -6.63
N VAL A 46 4.62 7.77 -5.31
CA VAL A 46 5.56 6.80 -4.71
C VAL A 46 5.00 5.39 -4.56
N VAL A 47 3.72 5.20 -4.84
CA VAL A 47 3.00 3.94 -4.61
C VAL A 47 3.52 2.82 -5.51
N LEU A 48 3.77 1.64 -4.92
CA LEU A 48 4.06 0.41 -5.66
C LEU A 48 2.75 -0.37 -5.89
N ASP A 49 2.51 -0.75 -7.13
CA ASP A 49 1.35 -1.57 -7.50
C ASP A 49 1.50 -3.00 -6.97
N VAL A 50 0.44 -3.58 -6.41
CA VAL A 50 0.36 -5.02 -6.16
C VAL A 50 0.07 -5.72 -7.49
N THR A 51 0.89 -6.71 -7.84
CA THR A 51 0.82 -7.40 -9.12
C THR A 51 0.56 -8.90 -8.94
N PRO A 52 0.20 -9.66 -9.98
CA PRO A 52 0.02 -11.11 -9.88
C PRO A 52 1.24 -11.89 -9.38
N ARG A 53 2.43 -11.26 -9.33
CA ARG A 53 3.68 -11.92 -8.91
C ARG A 53 4.41 -11.22 -7.77
N GLY A 54 3.95 -10.08 -7.31
CA GLY A 54 4.62 -9.29 -6.27
C GLY A 54 4.29 -7.80 -6.34
N LEU A 55 5.29 -6.94 -6.40
CA LEU A 55 5.16 -5.48 -6.41
C LEU A 55 5.82 -4.86 -7.63
N LYS A 56 5.34 -3.70 -8.07
CA LYS A 56 5.90 -2.99 -9.22
C LYS A 56 5.93 -1.48 -8.97
N THR A 57 7.01 -0.81 -9.36
CA THR A 57 7.05 0.65 -9.41
C THR A 57 6.13 1.19 -10.52
N PRO A 58 5.69 2.44 -10.45
CA PRO A 58 5.19 3.12 -11.64
C PRO A 58 6.25 3.11 -12.76
N THR A 59 5.84 3.57 -13.94
CA THR A 59 6.81 3.87 -15.01
C THR A 59 7.65 5.07 -14.61
N LEU A 60 8.96 4.88 -14.57
CA LEU A 60 9.97 5.85 -14.17
C LEU A 60 10.73 6.37 -15.38
N ARG A 61 11.24 7.59 -15.28
CA ARG A 61 12.00 8.22 -16.36
C ARG A 61 13.26 8.86 -15.82
N GLN A 62 14.40 8.47 -16.40
CA GLN A 62 15.69 9.05 -16.02
C GLN A 62 16.59 9.21 -17.25
N ARG A 63 16.94 10.47 -17.58
CA ARG A 63 17.92 10.82 -18.64
C ARG A 63 17.67 10.13 -19.99
N GLY A 64 16.41 9.98 -20.38
CA GLY A 64 16.03 9.40 -21.67
C GLY A 64 15.77 7.89 -21.62
N VAL A 65 15.99 7.23 -20.50
CA VAL A 65 15.59 5.84 -20.27
C VAL A 65 14.24 5.81 -19.56
N THR A 66 13.32 5.02 -20.10
CA THR A 66 12.01 4.73 -19.49
C THR A 66 12.04 3.32 -18.93
N PHE A 67 11.71 3.14 -17.65
CA PHE A 67 11.83 1.84 -16.99
C PHE A 67 10.79 1.64 -15.87
N SER A 68 10.66 0.41 -15.41
CA SER A 68 9.96 0.02 -14.19
C SER A 68 10.70 -1.11 -13.50
N VAL A 69 10.46 -1.28 -12.21
CA VAL A 69 11.08 -2.33 -11.40
C VAL A 69 10.01 -3.25 -10.83
N HIS A 70 10.14 -4.55 -11.07
CA HIS A 70 9.21 -5.58 -10.66
C HIS A 70 9.87 -6.45 -9.59
N TYR A 71 9.41 -6.38 -8.37
CA TYR A 71 9.77 -7.29 -7.27
C TYR A 71 8.89 -8.52 -7.36
N ARG A 72 9.34 -9.56 -8.06
CA ARG A 72 8.57 -10.79 -8.28
C ARG A 72 8.75 -11.74 -7.09
N LEU A 73 8.00 -11.46 -6.03
CA LEU A 73 8.11 -12.17 -4.74
C LEU A 73 7.91 -13.68 -4.88
N LEU A 74 7.02 -14.11 -5.80
CA LEU A 74 6.71 -15.52 -6.04
C LEU A 74 7.76 -16.22 -6.90
N ASP A 75 8.59 -15.45 -7.63
CA ASP A 75 9.68 -15.98 -8.46
C ASP A 75 11.03 -15.87 -7.74
N GLY A 76 11.12 -15.05 -6.70
CA GLY A 76 12.34 -14.82 -5.94
C GLY A 76 13.37 -13.96 -6.69
N ASP A 77 12.90 -12.96 -7.44
CA ASP A 77 13.78 -12.04 -8.16
C ASP A 77 13.19 -10.63 -8.34
N VAL A 78 14.05 -9.73 -8.80
CA VAL A 78 13.69 -8.36 -9.18
C VAL A 78 14.06 -8.18 -10.65
N VAL A 79 13.09 -7.76 -11.47
CA VAL A 79 13.33 -7.43 -12.89
C VAL A 79 13.29 -5.92 -13.06
N ILE A 80 14.39 -5.36 -13.58
CA ILE A 80 14.45 -4.00 -14.08
C ILE A 80 14.10 -4.08 -15.57
N GLU A 81 12.94 -3.59 -15.94
CA GLU A 81 12.44 -3.57 -17.31
C GLU A 81 12.57 -2.16 -17.86
N ALA A 82 13.31 -1.97 -18.93
CA ALA A 82 13.54 -0.69 -19.59
C ALA A 82 13.25 -0.77 -21.09
N ASP A 83 13.03 0.39 -21.73
CA ASP A 83 12.85 0.51 -23.17
C ASP A 83 14.06 0.01 -24.00
N VAL A 84 15.21 -0.12 -23.36
CA VAL A 84 16.46 -0.62 -23.96
C VAL A 84 16.76 -2.09 -23.63
N GLY A 85 15.94 -2.77 -22.86
CA GLY A 85 16.12 -4.18 -22.46
C GLY A 85 15.72 -4.45 -21.02
N SER A 86 16.12 -5.59 -20.46
CA SER A 86 15.84 -5.95 -19.09
C SER A 86 17.03 -6.59 -18.38
N ARG A 87 17.05 -6.50 -17.05
CA ARG A 87 18.02 -7.18 -16.18
C ARG A 87 17.29 -7.77 -14.97
N THR A 88 17.84 -8.85 -14.45
CA THR A 88 17.27 -9.57 -13.32
C THR A 88 18.28 -9.68 -12.18
N VAL A 89 17.84 -9.38 -10.96
CA VAL A 89 18.60 -9.51 -9.73
C VAL A 89 17.89 -10.50 -8.81
N PRO A 90 18.55 -11.54 -8.28
CA PRO A 90 17.87 -12.51 -7.42
C PRO A 90 17.50 -11.92 -6.06
N LEU A 91 16.33 -12.32 -5.55
CA LEU A 91 15.94 -12.17 -4.15
C LEU A 91 16.38 -13.43 -3.41
N SER A 92 17.42 -13.31 -2.62
CA SER A 92 18.04 -14.44 -1.94
C SER A 92 18.54 -14.04 -0.55
N LYS A 93 19.04 -15.01 0.21
CA LYS A 93 19.78 -14.70 1.43
C LYS A 93 20.91 -13.72 1.13
N GLY A 94 21.01 -12.66 1.93
CA GLY A 94 22.05 -11.64 1.78
C GLY A 94 21.78 -10.39 2.60
N SER A 95 22.61 -9.39 2.39
CA SER A 95 22.45 -8.06 2.99
C SER A 95 21.80 -7.06 2.00
N VAL A 96 21.29 -5.96 2.53
CA VAL A 96 20.77 -4.86 1.69
C VAL A 96 21.92 -4.26 0.87
N ALA A 97 23.11 -4.11 1.44
CA ALA A 97 24.28 -3.60 0.75
C ALA A 97 24.63 -4.45 -0.48
N THR A 98 24.62 -5.80 -0.34
CA THR A 98 24.90 -6.72 -1.45
C THR A 98 23.82 -6.62 -2.54
N PHE A 99 22.55 -6.59 -2.15
CA PHE A 99 21.44 -6.42 -3.10
C PHE A 99 21.53 -5.07 -3.83
N TYR A 100 21.77 -3.98 -3.09
CA TYR A 100 21.88 -2.64 -3.66
C TYR A 100 23.01 -2.55 -4.70
N ALA A 101 24.18 -3.11 -4.41
CA ALA A 101 25.29 -3.16 -5.37
C ALA A 101 24.88 -3.91 -6.64
N ALA A 102 24.34 -5.13 -6.52
CA ALA A 102 23.89 -5.92 -7.68
C ALA A 102 22.78 -5.22 -8.48
N PHE A 103 21.83 -4.54 -7.79
CA PHE A 103 20.80 -3.76 -8.43
C PHE A 103 21.39 -2.58 -9.24
N CYS A 104 22.33 -1.84 -8.66
CA CYS A 104 22.97 -0.71 -9.32
C CYS A 104 23.80 -1.15 -10.53
N ASP A 105 24.49 -2.27 -10.45
CA ASP A 105 25.27 -2.83 -11.59
C ASP A 105 24.32 -3.22 -12.73
N ALA A 106 23.24 -3.92 -12.43
CA ALA A 106 22.22 -4.30 -13.39
C ALA A 106 21.51 -3.07 -14.02
N ALA A 107 21.20 -2.04 -13.22
CA ALA A 107 20.61 -0.79 -13.68
C ALA A 107 21.58 -0.01 -14.59
N ALA A 108 22.88 0.04 -14.26
CA ALA A 108 23.89 0.73 -15.05
C ALA A 108 24.05 0.12 -16.44
N GLU A 109 23.91 -1.20 -16.61
CA GLU A 109 23.92 -1.87 -17.91
C GLU A 109 22.74 -1.45 -18.82
N LEU A 110 21.67 -0.91 -18.24
CA LEU A 110 20.51 -0.34 -18.93
C LEU A 110 20.60 1.20 -19.07
N GLY A 111 21.72 1.81 -18.67
CA GLY A 111 21.89 3.27 -18.69
C GLY A 111 21.14 4.01 -17.57
N ILE A 112 20.65 3.30 -16.56
CA ILE A 112 19.97 3.87 -15.40
C ILE A 112 21.01 4.21 -14.34
N HIS A 113 21.04 5.47 -13.90
CA HIS A 113 21.95 5.92 -12.85
C HIS A 113 21.39 5.59 -11.46
N ARG A 114 22.27 5.58 -10.46
CA ARG A 114 21.89 5.42 -9.04
C ARG A 114 20.84 6.44 -8.60
N PRO A 115 19.94 6.10 -7.66
CA PRO A 115 18.98 7.04 -7.12
C PRO A 115 19.70 8.19 -6.37
N ARG A 116 19.05 9.35 -6.27
CA ARG A 116 19.66 10.56 -5.65
C ARG A 116 19.91 10.41 -4.17
N THR A 117 19.16 9.56 -3.48
CA THR A 117 19.30 9.31 -2.05
C THR A 117 19.41 7.82 -1.76
N LEU A 118 20.29 7.48 -0.83
CA LEU A 118 20.56 6.11 -0.39
C LEU A 118 20.00 5.83 1.02
N LEU A 119 19.37 6.85 1.64
CA LEU A 119 18.90 6.76 3.01
C LEU A 119 17.77 5.73 3.13
N ILE A 120 17.92 4.81 4.07
CA ILE A 120 16.80 3.98 4.52
C ILE A 120 15.90 4.87 5.40
N CYS A 121 14.60 4.86 5.17
CA CYS A 121 13.67 5.71 5.91
C CYS A 121 12.52 4.91 6.51
N GLU A 122 11.84 5.48 7.49
CA GLU A 122 10.64 4.95 8.15
C GLU A 122 10.82 3.58 8.83
N ILE A 123 12.05 3.12 9.02
CA ILE A 123 12.37 1.89 9.72
C ILE A 123 13.18 2.26 10.97
N PRO A 124 12.68 2.01 12.18
CA PRO A 124 13.40 2.27 13.41
C PRO A 124 14.73 1.51 13.47
N ASP A 125 15.75 2.12 14.07
CA ASP A 125 17.06 1.49 14.37
C ASP A 125 17.71 0.77 13.18
N CYS A 126 17.48 1.27 11.95
CA CYS A 126 18.11 0.73 10.74
C CYS A 126 19.48 1.37 10.46
N ALA A 127 20.27 0.73 9.60
CA ALA A 127 21.43 1.37 9.00
C ALA A 127 21.04 2.65 8.27
N PRO A 128 21.90 3.69 8.26
CA PRO A 128 21.53 4.98 7.66
C PRO A 128 21.33 4.90 6.15
N THR A 129 22.13 4.08 5.46
CA THR A 129 22.04 3.93 4.00
C THR A 129 21.97 2.46 3.57
N PHE A 130 21.61 2.21 2.31
CA PHE A 130 21.64 0.87 1.73
C PHE A 130 23.05 0.28 1.73
N GLU A 131 24.09 1.10 1.54
CA GLU A 131 25.49 0.67 1.51
C GLU A 131 26.00 0.28 2.89
N ASP A 132 25.41 0.81 3.96
CA ASP A 132 25.81 0.52 5.35
C ASP A 132 25.11 -0.71 5.94
N ASP A 133 24.03 -1.22 5.30
CA ASP A 133 23.27 -2.35 5.83
C ASP A 133 23.88 -3.69 5.39
N HIS A 134 24.85 -4.16 6.16
CA HIS A 134 25.55 -5.43 5.96
C HIS A 134 24.93 -6.59 6.74
N VAL A 135 23.77 -6.40 7.37
CA VAL A 135 23.09 -7.47 8.13
C VAL A 135 22.57 -8.54 7.18
N GLU A 136 23.04 -9.78 7.37
CA GLU A 136 22.59 -10.94 6.62
C GLU A 136 21.16 -11.31 7.01
N ARG A 137 20.29 -11.46 6.00
CA ARG A 137 18.88 -11.85 6.17
C ARG A 137 18.56 -13.02 5.26
N SER A 138 17.68 -13.90 5.74
CA SER A 138 17.19 -15.03 4.97
C SER A 138 16.07 -14.63 4.01
N TRP A 139 16.01 -15.31 2.87
CA TRP A 139 14.87 -15.29 2.00
C TRP A 139 14.03 -16.55 2.24
N ASP A 140 12.74 -16.39 2.56
CA ASP A 140 11.79 -17.48 2.78
C ASP A 140 10.67 -17.41 1.72
N PRO A 141 10.64 -18.33 0.74
CA PRO A 141 9.59 -18.34 -0.27
C PRO A 141 8.18 -18.59 0.27
N GLY A 142 8.05 -19.31 1.39
CA GLY A 142 6.76 -19.56 2.05
C GLY A 142 6.20 -18.28 2.68
N ALA A 143 7.05 -17.55 3.41
CA ALA A 143 6.69 -16.24 3.95
C ALA A 143 6.43 -15.20 2.83
N ALA A 144 7.19 -15.25 1.72
CA ALA A 144 6.96 -14.39 0.55
C ALA A 144 5.59 -14.63 -0.10
N LEU A 145 5.18 -15.90 -0.20
CA LEU A 145 3.85 -16.26 -0.67
C LEU A 145 2.75 -15.70 0.24
N LEU A 146 2.85 -15.94 1.56
CA LEU A 146 1.87 -15.44 2.54
C LEU A 146 1.79 -13.90 2.53
N MET A 147 2.94 -13.23 2.46
CA MET A 147 3.01 -11.77 2.36
C MET A 147 2.30 -11.26 1.10
N TRP A 148 2.57 -11.86 -0.06
CA TRP A 148 1.91 -11.50 -1.31
C TRP A 148 0.40 -11.78 -1.26
N GLU A 149 -0.04 -12.94 -0.75
CA GLU A 149 -1.46 -13.28 -0.61
C GLU A 149 -2.18 -12.25 0.25
N ALA A 150 -1.61 -11.86 1.39
CA ALA A 150 -2.19 -10.85 2.27
C ALA A 150 -2.32 -9.49 1.59
N LEU A 151 -1.26 -9.02 0.90
CA LEU A 151 -1.28 -7.76 0.15
C LEU A 151 -2.34 -7.79 -0.96
N ASN A 152 -2.44 -8.89 -1.70
CA ASN A 152 -3.39 -9.02 -2.81
C ASN A 152 -4.84 -9.04 -2.32
N LEU A 153 -5.13 -9.77 -1.23
CA LEU A 153 -6.48 -9.82 -0.62
C LEU A 153 -6.88 -8.47 -0.02
N ALA A 154 -5.96 -7.80 0.66
CA ALA A 154 -6.22 -6.48 1.22
C ALA A 154 -6.40 -5.42 0.12
N ALA A 155 -5.59 -5.47 -0.96
CA ALA A 155 -5.69 -4.55 -2.08
C ALA A 155 -7.06 -4.63 -2.76
N ASP A 156 -7.57 -5.83 -3.04
CA ASP A 156 -8.89 -6.05 -3.65
C ASP A 156 -10.02 -5.40 -2.83
N GLY A 157 -10.01 -5.59 -1.50
CA GLY A 157 -10.97 -4.94 -0.60
C GLY A 157 -10.83 -3.42 -0.56
N LEU A 158 -9.61 -2.91 -0.53
CA LEU A 158 -9.34 -1.46 -0.52
C LEU A 158 -9.69 -0.79 -1.85
N GLU A 159 -9.41 -1.43 -2.98
CA GLU A 159 -9.81 -0.95 -4.31
C GLU A 159 -11.34 -0.91 -4.42
N THR A 160 -12.02 -1.94 -3.92
CA THR A 160 -13.50 -1.98 -3.89
C THR A 160 -14.06 -0.87 -3.01
N TRP A 161 -13.46 -0.62 -1.85
CA TRP A 161 -13.84 0.50 -0.99
C TRP A 161 -13.62 1.84 -1.68
N GLN A 162 -12.46 2.05 -2.28
CA GLN A 162 -12.07 3.34 -2.85
C GLN A 162 -12.84 3.67 -4.15
N ALA A 163 -13.18 2.65 -4.97
CA ALA A 163 -13.70 2.81 -6.33
C ALA A 163 -14.89 3.75 -6.47
N PRO A 164 -15.94 3.74 -5.61
CA PRO A 164 -17.11 4.61 -5.79
C PRO A 164 -16.86 6.08 -5.40
N PHE A 165 -15.67 6.43 -4.87
CA PHE A 165 -15.41 7.80 -4.45
C PHE A 165 -15.18 8.73 -5.65
N LEU A 166 -15.91 9.85 -5.70
CA LEU A 166 -15.90 10.80 -6.79
C LEU A 166 -14.82 11.89 -6.66
N GLY A 167 -14.22 12.02 -5.47
CA GLY A 167 -13.16 12.99 -5.21
C GLY A 167 -11.77 12.49 -5.63
N HIS A 168 -10.74 13.22 -5.24
CA HIS A 168 -9.36 12.84 -5.48
C HIS A 168 -9.00 11.57 -4.68
N ARG A 169 -8.38 10.62 -5.35
CA ARG A 169 -7.97 9.33 -4.80
C ARG A 169 -6.72 8.82 -5.51
N PRO A 170 -5.55 8.87 -4.90
CA PRO A 170 -4.38 8.16 -5.38
C PRO A 170 -4.66 6.68 -5.52
N ARG A 171 -3.94 5.98 -6.40
CA ARG A 171 -4.14 4.51 -6.55
C ARG A 171 -3.80 3.78 -5.26
N VAL A 172 -4.52 2.68 -5.05
CA VAL A 172 -4.22 1.74 -3.97
C VAL A 172 -2.89 1.04 -4.26
N GLY A 173 -2.04 0.92 -3.26
CA GLY A 173 -0.78 0.20 -3.38
C GLY A 173 0.11 0.37 -2.16
N VAL A 174 1.31 -0.19 -2.23
CA VAL A 174 2.25 -0.21 -1.12
C VAL A 174 3.05 1.08 -1.07
N MET A 175 2.98 1.78 0.05
CA MET A 175 3.90 2.89 0.39
C MET A 175 5.25 2.29 0.75
N TRP A 176 6.25 2.45 -0.13
CA TRP A 176 7.53 1.75 0.03
C TRP A 176 8.31 2.14 1.29
N GLY A 177 8.06 3.32 1.89
CA GLY A 177 8.72 3.76 3.12
C GLY A 177 8.35 2.90 4.32
N GLY A 178 7.09 2.96 4.74
CA GLY A 178 6.53 2.18 5.85
C GLY A 178 6.18 0.74 5.49
N PHE A 179 6.15 0.39 4.21
CA PHE A 179 5.73 -0.90 3.68
C PHE A 179 4.30 -1.29 4.08
N ASP A 180 3.45 -0.31 4.10
CA ASP A 180 2.01 -0.48 4.31
C ASP A 180 1.25 -0.30 2.98
N LEU A 181 0.17 -1.05 2.83
CA LEU A 181 -0.77 -0.89 1.73
C LEU A 181 -1.77 0.20 2.11
N SER A 182 -1.97 1.19 1.25
CA SER A 182 -2.80 2.35 1.54
C SER A 182 -3.80 2.65 0.44
N ALA A 183 -5.00 3.05 0.85
CA ALA A 183 -6.04 3.64 0.05
C ALA A 183 -6.54 4.92 0.73
N THR A 184 -6.68 6.01 0.00
CA THR A 184 -7.13 7.29 0.55
C THR A 184 -8.27 7.88 -0.26
N ARG A 185 -9.17 8.60 0.41
CA ARG A 185 -10.21 9.44 -0.18
C ARG A 185 -9.96 10.88 0.27
N HIS A 186 -9.67 11.78 -0.65
CA HIS A 186 -9.33 13.18 -0.36
C HIS A 186 -10.53 14.08 -0.59
N ARG A 187 -10.78 14.98 0.37
CA ARG A 187 -11.91 15.94 0.29
C ARG A 187 -11.62 17.13 -0.63
N VAL A 188 -10.38 17.27 -1.16
CA VAL A 188 -9.94 18.46 -1.90
C VAL A 188 -10.11 19.75 -1.08
N GLN A 189 -9.82 19.65 0.21
CA GLN A 189 -9.79 20.78 1.14
C GLN A 189 -8.37 20.92 1.70
N PRO A 190 -7.66 22.04 1.43
CA PRO A 190 -6.35 22.29 1.98
C PRO A 190 -6.35 22.24 3.51
N THR A 191 -5.27 21.70 4.07
CA THR A 191 -5.02 21.68 5.51
C THR A 191 -3.65 22.27 5.81
N GLU A 192 -3.46 22.70 7.04
CA GLU A 192 -2.18 23.18 7.53
C GLU A 192 -1.52 22.09 8.38
N PRO A 193 -0.57 21.32 7.82
CA PRO A 193 0.10 20.27 8.57
C PRO A 193 0.96 20.88 9.69
N PRO A 194 1.06 20.21 10.86
CA PRO A 194 1.88 20.71 11.96
C PRO A 194 3.34 20.88 11.54
N PRO A 195 3.93 22.07 11.75
CA PRO A 195 5.29 22.38 11.25
C PRO A 195 6.39 21.55 11.93
N ALA A 196 6.11 20.96 13.10
CA ALA A 196 7.04 20.08 13.81
C ALA A 196 7.14 18.67 13.19
N ARG A 197 6.24 18.31 12.24
CA ARG A 197 6.28 17.02 11.56
C ARG A 197 7.39 16.98 10.51
N PRO A 198 8.01 15.82 10.25
CA PRO A 198 8.93 15.67 9.12
C PRO A 198 8.29 16.10 7.80
N THR A 199 9.08 16.64 6.87
CA THR A 199 8.59 17.19 5.60
C THR A 199 7.75 16.22 4.80
N PHE A 200 8.11 14.93 4.78
CA PHE A 200 7.31 13.92 4.06
C PHE A 200 5.90 13.75 4.64
N MET A 201 5.76 13.86 5.98
CA MET A 201 4.45 13.83 6.64
C MET A 201 3.67 15.12 6.41
N GLN A 202 4.35 16.28 6.38
CA GLN A 202 3.68 17.54 6.03
C GLN A 202 3.11 17.46 4.61
N ASN A 203 3.88 16.93 3.65
CA ASN A 203 3.42 16.73 2.28
C ASN A 203 2.26 15.73 2.17
N ALA A 204 2.22 14.69 3.01
CA ALA A 204 1.09 13.76 3.07
C ALA A 204 -0.20 14.44 3.57
N GLN A 205 -0.07 15.50 4.36
CA GLN A 205 -1.16 16.16 5.08
C GLN A 205 -1.58 17.51 4.46
N LEU A 206 -1.37 17.72 3.16
CA LEU A 206 -1.74 18.95 2.47
C LEU A 206 -3.25 19.09 2.22
N GLU A 207 -3.98 18.01 2.22
CA GLU A 207 -5.44 17.97 2.06
C GLU A 207 -6.07 17.18 3.21
N ALA A 208 -7.36 17.43 3.46
CA ALA A 208 -8.16 16.56 4.34
C ALA A 208 -8.42 15.21 3.65
N TYR A 209 -8.19 14.11 4.35
CA TYR A 209 -8.41 12.78 3.79
C TYR A 209 -8.81 11.74 4.85
N VAL A 210 -9.46 10.68 4.38
CA VAL A 210 -9.66 9.42 5.09
C VAL A 210 -8.70 8.41 4.49
N ALA A 211 -7.88 7.78 5.33
CA ALA A 211 -7.01 6.68 4.95
C ALA A 211 -7.53 5.37 5.52
N VAL A 212 -7.49 4.33 4.72
CA VAL A 212 -7.68 2.94 5.11
C VAL A 212 -6.54 2.14 4.53
N GLY A 213 -5.88 1.30 5.33
CA GLY A 213 -4.74 0.56 4.87
C GLY A 213 -4.55 -0.76 5.58
N PHE A 214 -3.54 -1.50 5.14
CA PHE A 214 -3.11 -2.76 5.73
C PHE A 214 -1.63 -2.68 6.07
N SER A 215 -1.26 -3.14 7.26
CA SER A 215 0.12 -3.20 7.74
C SER A 215 0.46 -4.59 8.26
N PHE A 216 1.71 -4.99 8.03
CA PHE A 216 2.28 -6.17 8.68
C PHE A 216 2.71 -5.91 10.13
N GLY A 217 2.59 -4.68 10.62
CA GLY A 217 3.13 -4.26 11.90
C GLY A 217 4.64 -4.05 11.85
N ASP A 218 5.18 -3.59 12.96
CA ASP A 218 6.62 -3.39 13.20
C ASP A 218 7.00 -3.76 14.64
N ALA A 219 8.27 -3.57 14.99
CA ALA A 219 8.77 -3.91 16.33
C ALA A 219 8.10 -3.11 17.47
N THR A 220 7.53 -1.93 17.18
CA THR A 220 6.84 -1.07 18.15
C THR A 220 5.36 -1.39 18.25
N ALA A 221 4.77 -1.90 17.17
CA ALA A 221 3.38 -2.31 17.04
C ALA A 221 3.28 -3.66 16.29
N PRO A 222 3.60 -4.79 16.96
CA PRO A 222 3.70 -6.11 16.34
C PRO A 222 2.31 -6.73 16.08
N SER A 223 1.48 -6.04 15.29
CA SER A 223 0.12 -6.45 14.98
C SER A 223 -0.17 -6.32 13.50
N ILE A 224 -0.46 -7.45 12.85
CA ILE A 224 -0.87 -7.48 11.44
C ILE A 224 -2.37 -7.17 11.36
N GLY A 225 -2.74 -6.23 10.47
CA GLY A 225 -4.16 -5.91 10.30
C GLY A 225 -4.42 -4.65 9.48
N MET A 226 -5.72 -4.32 9.41
CA MET A 226 -6.15 -3.07 8.81
C MET A 226 -5.99 -1.93 9.82
N TYR A 227 -5.68 -0.76 9.32
CA TYR A 227 -5.72 0.50 10.04
C TYR A 227 -6.56 1.53 9.29
N ALA A 228 -7.09 2.51 10.00
CA ALA A 228 -7.72 3.66 9.35
C ALA A 228 -7.62 4.91 10.22
N TYR A 229 -7.67 6.08 9.58
CA TYR A 229 -7.72 7.37 10.26
C TYR A 229 -8.33 8.47 9.38
N ILE A 230 -8.69 9.56 10.03
CA ILE A 230 -9.23 10.77 9.41
C ILE A 230 -8.24 11.91 9.66
N TRP A 231 -7.90 12.64 8.60
CA TRP A 231 -7.06 13.83 8.71
C TRP A 231 -7.80 15.08 8.20
N PRO A 232 -7.83 16.20 8.93
CA PRO A 232 -7.48 16.29 10.37
C PRO A 232 -8.38 15.40 11.22
N GLN A 233 -7.81 14.88 12.33
CA GLN A 233 -8.55 14.00 13.23
C GLN A 233 -9.65 14.79 13.95
N PRO A 234 -10.93 14.39 13.83
CA PRO A 234 -12.01 15.00 14.59
C PRO A 234 -12.08 14.45 16.03
N ASP A 235 -12.75 15.18 16.90
CA ASP A 235 -13.17 14.66 18.20
C ASP A 235 -14.34 13.67 18.06
N GLY A 236 -14.59 12.84 19.09
CA GLY A 236 -15.77 11.97 19.16
C GLY A 236 -15.60 10.60 18.47
N LEU A 237 -14.37 10.13 18.28
CA LEU A 237 -14.08 8.82 17.70
C LEU A 237 -14.23 7.66 18.71
N GLU A 238 -14.22 7.95 20.01
CA GLU A 238 -14.30 6.95 21.06
C GLU A 238 -15.68 6.28 21.10
N GLY A 239 -15.68 4.96 21.40
CA GLY A 239 -16.92 4.19 21.62
C GLY A 239 -17.76 3.94 20.37
N ARG A 240 -17.30 4.31 19.18
CA ARG A 240 -18.01 4.06 17.92
C ARG A 240 -17.86 2.60 17.47
N TYR A 241 -18.89 2.11 16.79
CA TYR A 241 -18.80 0.86 16.03
C TYR A 241 -18.18 1.13 14.65
N TRP A 242 -17.18 0.36 14.27
CA TRP A 242 -16.39 0.56 13.07
C TRP A 242 -16.70 -0.42 11.94
N GLY A 243 -17.95 -0.81 11.81
CA GLY A 243 -18.45 -1.63 10.70
C GLY A 243 -18.13 -3.11 10.79
N VAL A 244 -17.16 -3.52 11.62
CA VAL A 244 -16.70 -4.91 11.77
C VAL A 244 -16.43 -5.22 13.24
N ASP A 245 -16.84 -6.40 13.68
CA ASP A 245 -16.57 -6.88 15.03
C ASP A 245 -15.06 -7.04 15.29
N GLY A 246 -14.59 -6.41 16.34
CA GLY A 246 -13.19 -6.41 16.72
C GLY A 246 -12.38 -5.24 16.15
N ALA A 247 -12.99 -4.36 15.35
CA ALA A 247 -12.41 -3.08 15.03
C ALA A 247 -12.52 -2.13 16.22
N VAL A 248 -11.42 -1.46 16.58
CA VAL A 248 -11.35 -0.62 17.79
C VAL A 248 -10.60 0.68 17.51
N TRP A 249 -11.04 1.76 18.15
CA TRP A 249 -10.28 3.01 18.21
C TRP A 249 -9.13 2.90 19.20
N ASN A 250 -7.92 3.21 18.76
CA ASN A 250 -6.73 3.34 19.59
C ASN A 250 -6.35 4.82 19.70
N ALA A 251 -6.66 5.44 20.82
CA ALA A 251 -6.44 6.87 21.04
C ALA A 251 -4.94 7.25 21.07
N ASP A 252 -4.08 6.37 21.58
CA ASP A 252 -2.63 6.61 21.67
C ASP A 252 -1.99 6.66 20.28
N ALA A 253 -2.45 5.80 19.37
CA ALA A 253 -1.98 5.77 17.99
C ALA A 253 -2.72 6.77 17.08
N GLY A 254 -3.92 7.23 17.46
CA GLY A 254 -4.80 8.00 16.60
C GLY A 254 -5.36 7.20 15.42
N LEU A 255 -5.55 5.89 15.60
CA LEU A 255 -5.93 4.95 14.55
C LEU A 255 -7.14 4.11 14.97
N VAL A 256 -7.99 3.77 14.00
CA VAL A 256 -8.90 2.64 14.12
C VAL A 256 -8.16 1.40 13.63
N LEU A 257 -8.14 0.34 14.43
CA LEU A 257 -7.40 -0.89 14.14
C LEU A 257 -8.36 -2.07 14.03
N LEU A 258 -8.16 -2.92 13.02
CA LEU A 258 -8.87 -4.19 12.85
C LEU A 258 -7.83 -5.30 12.67
N PRO A 259 -7.56 -6.14 13.69
CA PRO A 259 -6.60 -7.22 13.59
C PRO A 259 -6.95 -8.20 12.48
N TRP A 260 -5.93 -8.66 11.74
CA TRP A 260 -6.09 -9.61 10.64
C TRP A 260 -6.86 -10.87 11.06
N ASP A 261 -6.60 -11.39 12.25
CA ASP A 261 -7.28 -12.58 12.77
C ASP A 261 -8.79 -12.38 13.01
N LYS A 262 -9.23 -11.14 13.23
CA LYS A 262 -10.66 -10.80 13.30
C LYS A 262 -11.23 -10.69 11.88
N LEU A 263 -10.53 -9.96 11.01
CA LEU A 263 -10.93 -9.77 9.63
C LEU A 263 -11.09 -11.09 8.89
N ARG A 264 -10.07 -11.98 8.92
CA ARG A 264 -10.10 -13.26 8.18
C ARG A 264 -11.18 -14.25 8.65
N LYS A 265 -11.75 -14.04 9.84
CA LYS A 265 -12.85 -14.85 10.42
C LYS A 265 -14.23 -14.27 10.16
N ALA A 266 -14.32 -13.10 9.53
CA ALA A 266 -15.61 -12.54 9.11
C ALA A 266 -16.27 -13.47 8.08
N THR A 267 -17.59 -13.43 7.99
CA THR A 267 -18.35 -14.23 7.02
C THR A 267 -17.93 -13.91 5.58
N ASP A 268 -17.62 -12.65 5.31
CA ASP A 268 -17.06 -12.15 4.07
C ASP A 268 -15.96 -11.13 4.42
N PRO A 269 -14.69 -11.55 4.47
CA PRO A 269 -13.59 -10.66 4.84
C PRO A 269 -13.36 -9.53 3.84
N HIS A 270 -13.63 -9.74 2.55
CA HIS A 270 -13.53 -8.70 1.54
C HIS A 270 -14.56 -7.59 1.81
N GLN A 271 -15.84 -7.95 2.02
CA GLN A 271 -16.86 -6.97 2.40
C GLN A 271 -16.63 -6.35 3.77
N ALA A 272 -15.96 -7.05 4.67
CA ALA A 272 -15.59 -6.50 5.97
C ALA A 272 -14.57 -5.34 5.83
N ILE A 273 -13.61 -5.41 4.89
CA ILE A 273 -12.73 -4.25 4.60
C ILE A 273 -13.56 -3.06 4.10
N VAL A 274 -14.50 -3.31 3.21
CA VAL A 274 -15.38 -2.24 2.68
C VAL A 274 -16.21 -1.62 3.79
N ALA A 275 -16.84 -2.44 4.65
CA ALA A 275 -17.64 -1.95 5.78
C ALA A 275 -16.80 -1.18 6.81
N PHE A 276 -15.58 -1.65 7.08
CA PHE A 276 -14.61 -0.95 7.93
C PHE A 276 -14.28 0.44 7.39
N GLY A 277 -13.94 0.54 6.12
CA GLY A 277 -13.62 1.80 5.47
C GLY A 277 -14.83 2.74 5.35
N ASP A 278 -16.03 2.21 5.05
CA ASP A 278 -17.26 2.99 4.99
C ASP A 278 -17.61 3.57 6.38
N ALA A 279 -17.46 2.81 7.47
CA ALA A 279 -17.70 3.30 8.83
C ALA A 279 -16.76 4.46 9.22
N VAL A 280 -15.50 4.43 8.77
CA VAL A 280 -14.55 5.53 8.99
C VAL A 280 -14.91 6.74 8.13
N TYR A 281 -15.35 6.54 6.89
CA TYR A 281 -15.83 7.62 6.04
C TYR A 281 -17.10 8.26 6.61
N ASP A 282 -18.06 7.47 7.10
CA ASP A 282 -19.28 7.95 7.74
C ASP A 282 -18.96 8.77 9.01
N ALA A 283 -17.94 8.37 9.78
CA ALA A 283 -17.45 9.20 10.89
C ALA A 283 -16.88 10.54 10.41
N ALA A 284 -16.18 10.59 9.28
CA ALA A 284 -15.73 11.86 8.69
C ALA A 284 -16.89 12.74 8.23
N VAL A 285 -17.96 12.16 7.68
CA VAL A 285 -19.18 12.89 7.30
C VAL A 285 -19.83 13.48 8.55
N GLU A 286 -20.02 12.68 9.59
CA GLU A 286 -20.73 13.09 10.82
C GLU A 286 -19.93 14.09 11.66
N LEU A 287 -18.64 13.81 11.89
CA LEU A 287 -17.83 14.55 12.88
C LEU A 287 -17.03 15.69 12.25
N ALA A 288 -16.60 15.55 11.00
CA ALA A 288 -15.78 16.54 10.29
C ALA A 288 -16.52 17.26 9.16
N GLY A 289 -17.83 17.03 9.01
CA GLY A 289 -18.66 17.71 8.00
C GLY A 289 -18.26 17.39 6.56
N TRP A 290 -17.84 16.17 6.28
CA TRP A 290 -17.55 15.73 4.91
C TRP A 290 -18.84 15.63 4.09
N PRO A 291 -18.79 15.88 2.77
CA PRO A 291 -19.95 15.69 1.92
C PRO A 291 -20.29 14.20 1.78
N SER A 292 -21.55 13.82 2.03
CA SER A 292 -22.03 12.44 1.85
C SER A 292 -22.24 12.05 0.40
N ASP A 293 -22.37 13.03 -0.51
CA ASP A 293 -22.63 12.87 -1.94
C ASP A 293 -21.37 12.63 -2.80
N LEU A 294 -20.19 12.54 -2.17
CA LEU A 294 -18.97 12.12 -2.87
C LEU A 294 -18.89 10.60 -3.09
N ILE A 295 -19.86 9.82 -2.64
CA ILE A 295 -19.95 8.40 -2.93
C ILE A 295 -20.90 8.18 -4.10
N GLY A 296 -20.35 7.81 -5.25
CA GLY A 296 -21.12 7.45 -6.42
C GLY A 296 -21.71 6.04 -6.34
N PRO A 297 -22.52 5.65 -7.34
CA PRO A 297 -23.12 4.33 -7.38
C PRO A 297 -22.04 3.25 -7.56
N ARG A 298 -22.18 2.13 -6.86
CA ARG A 298 -21.35 0.94 -7.08
C ARG A 298 -21.84 0.20 -8.32
N VAL A 299 -21.21 0.44 -9.47
CA VAL A 299 -21.61 -0.13 -10.77
C VAL A 299 -20.82 -1.37 -11.16
N ASN A 300 -20.36 -2.15 -10.18
CA ASN A 300 -19.52 -3.34 -10.40
C ASN A 300 -20.22 -4.32 -11.36
N GLY A 301 -19.53 -4.65 -12.46
CA GLY A 301 -19.93 -5.69 -13.40
C GLY A 301 -21.22 -5.42 -14.21
N TRP A 302 -21.79 -4.24 -14.19
CA TRP A 302 -23.02 -3.94 -14.92
C TRP A 302 -22.93 -4.23 -16.43
N TYR A 303 -21.79 -3.94 -17.05
CA TYR A 303 -21.54 -4.25 -18.48
C TYR A 303 -21.11 -5.71 -18.72
N MET A 304 -20.81 -6.45 -17.68
CA MET A 304 -20.56 -7.90 -17.72
C MET A 304 -21.85 -8.69 -17.50
N SER A 305 -22.93 -8.04 -17.10
CA SER A 305 -24.24 -8.67 -16.97
C SER A 305 -24.76 -9.15 -18.34
N ARG A 306 -25.18 -10.39 -18.42
CA ARG A 306 -25.82 -10.95 -19.62
C ARG A 306 -27.17 -10.26 -19.93
N THR A 307 -27.70 -9.53 -18.98
CA THR A 307 -28.93 -8.74 -19.14
C THR A 307 -28.56 -7.27 -19.03
N PRO A 308 -28.43 -6.53 -20.13
CA PRO A 308 -28.21 -5.09 -20.09
C PRO A 308 -29.28 -4.41 -19.25
N PRO A 309 -28.95 -3.39 -18.45
CA PRO A 309 -29.94 -2.55 -17.77
C PRO A 309 -30.98 -2.05 -18.77
N GLU A 310 -32.24 -1.98 -18.37
CA GLU A 310 -33.35 -1.51 -19.26
C GLU A 310 -33.08 -0.17 -19.93
N ALA A 311 -32.35 0.71 -19.23
CA ALA A 311 -31.95 2.03 -19.76
C ALA A 311 -31.01 1.92 -20.99
N VAL A 312 -30.21 0.86 -21.11
CA VAL A 312 -29.35 0.66 -22.29
C VAL A 312 -30.13 0.09 -23.47
N ARG A 313 -31.21 -0.65 -23.22
CA ARG A 313 -32.10 -1.16 -24.29
C ARG A 313 -32.89 -0.06 -24.97
N ALA A 314 -33.26 1.00 -24.23
CA ALA A 314 -34.03 2.12 -24.77
C ALA A 314 -33.21 3.07 -25.70
N GLN A 315 -31.88 2.98 -25.69
CA GLN A 315 -30.99 3.80 -26.53
C GLN A 315 -30.64 3.16 -27.88
N HIS A 316 -31.08 1.93 -28.14
CA HIS A 316 -30.80 1.20 -29.38
C HIS A 316 -32.07 0.90 -30.19
N HIS A 317 -33.18 1.57 -29.90
CA HIS A 317 -34.42 1.65 -30.69
C HIS A 317 -34.66 3.11 -31.06
#